data_620485ebdd145b9ce6316f9ae5a6eec4
#
_entry.id   620485ebdd145b9ce6316f9ae5a6eec4
#
_cell.length_a   1.000
_cell.length_b   1.000
_cell.length_c   1.000
_cell.angle_alpha   90.00
_cell.angle_beta   90.00
_cell.angle_gamma   90.00
#
_symmetry.space_group_name_H-M   'P 1'
#
loop_
_entity.id
_entity.type
_entity.pdbx_description
1 polymer ?
#
loop_
_entity_poly.entity_id
_entity_poly.type
_entity_poly.pdbx_seq_one_letter_code
_entity_poly.pdbx_strand_id
1 'polypeptide(L)'
;MQSKFVKLIPNQLKIKTFYVTKKEIDVMAKGLHQGIMIDIDYSYCPLNSFLKKNPNNIIILDHIEDPHNLGAIIRTATAASFDGVIIPKDREVGVTSTVVKSSVGTIFDIDIVQVTNIKNTIEELKKEGFWIVGTSMNGNDYRKIDYSGKVALVIGNEGKGMSKLVTDACDFLASIPIDSNVESLNASVAAGIMMYEVVRNRKQV
;
A
#
# COMPACT_ATOMS: atom_id res chain seq x y z
N MET A 1 7.78 15.78 34.26
CA MET A 1 6.44 16.05 33.67
C MET A 1 6.05 14.84 32.85
N GLN A 2 5.09 14.03 33.28
CA GLN A 2 4.59 12.89 32.51
C GLN A 2 3.85 13.43 31.28
N SER A 3 4.21 12.93 30.08
CA SER A 3 3.53 13.28 28.84
C SER A 3 2.03 13.00 28.94
N LYS A 4 1.19 13.94 28.51
CA LYS A 4 -0.27 13.77 28.45
C LYS A 4 -0.71 12.51 27.67
N PHE A 5 0.11 12.06 26.72
CA PHE A 5 -0.17 10.91 25.86
C PHE A 5 -0.07 9.55 26.57
N VAL A 6 0.79 9.41 27.57
CA VAL A 6 0.91 8.14 28.32
C VAL A 6 -0.37 7.81 29.10
N LYS A 7 -1.18 8.83 29.45
CA LYS A 7 -2.49 8.64 30.10
C LYS A 7 -3.59 8.14 29.15
N LEU A 8 -3.36 8.16 27.82
CA LEU A 8 -4.33 7.72 26.82
C LEU A 8 -4.13 6.26 26.39
N ILE A 9 -3.02 5.63 26.82
CA ILE A 9 -2.83 4.19 26.59
C ILE A 9 -3.80 3.46 27.52
N PRO A 10 -4.80 2.70 27.00
CA PRO A 10 -5.72 1.99 27.87
C PRO A 10 -4.97 1.02 28.78
N ASN A 11 -5.24 1.03 30.07
CA ASN A 11 -4.64 0.09 31.05
C ASN A 11 -4.91 -1.39 30.69
N GLN A 12 -5.87 -1.65 29.81
CA GLN A 12 -6.20 -2.98 29.27
C GLN A 12 -5.16 -3.53 28.29
N LEU A 13 -4.39 -2.65 27.61
CA LEU A 13 -3.27 -3.04 26.78
C LEU A 13 -2.07 -3.31 27.70
N LYS A 14 -1.70 -4.56 27.89
CA LYS A 14 -0.50 -4.97 28.66
C LYS A 14 0.79 -4.59 27.90
N ILE A 15 0.95 -3.30 27.57
CA ILE A 15 2.12 -2.78 26.88
C ILE A 15 3.18 -2.47 27.94
N LYS A 16 4.35 -3.07 27.79
CA LYS A 16 5.52 -2.76 28.62
C LYS A 16 5.95 -1.32 28.35
N THR A 17 5.78 -0.43 29.33
CA THR A 17 6.07 1.00 29.21
C THR A 17 7.29 1.36 30.03
N PHE A 18 8.23 2.10 29.42
CA PHE A 18 9.40 2.62 30.07
C PHE A 18 9.33 4.15 30.06
N TYR A 19 9.69 4.76 31.19
CA TYR A 19 9.86 6.21 31.29
C TYR A 19 11.32 6.56 31.17
N VAL A 20 11.65 7.36 30.18
CA VAL A 20 13.02 7.78 29.89
C VAL A 20 13.12 9.30 29.85
N THR A 21 14.33 9.84 30.01
CA THR A 21 14.59 11.27 29.87
C THR A 21 14.53 11.68 28.41
N LYS A 22 14.38 13.00 28.16
CA LYS A 22 14.43 13.53 26.79
C LYS A 22 15.75 13.19 26.09
N LYS A 23 16.89 13.23 26.81
CA LYS A 23 18.20 12.89 26.25
C LYS A 23 18.27 11.42 25.79
N GLU A 24 17.72 10.52 26.57
CA GLU A 24 17.70 9.09 26.23
C GLU A 24 16.85 8.82 25.00
N ILE A 25 15.65 9.40 24.92
CA ILE A 25 14.76 9.20 23.75
C ILE A 25 15.33 9.89 22.50
N ASP A 26 16.02 11.03 22.63
CA ASP A 26 16.73 11.71 21.53
C ASP A 26 17.84 10.82 20.92
N VAL A 27 18.51 10.00 21.74
CA VAL A 27 19.53 9.04 21.29
C VAL A 27 18.92 7.81 20.63
N MET A 28 17.79 7.32 21.15
CA MET A 28 17.12 6.10 20.67
C MET A 28 16.33 6.37 19.39
N ALA A 29 15.68 7.52 19.28
CA ALA A 29 14.81 7.87 18.16
C ALA A 29 15.61 8.50 17.02
N LYS A 30 15.57 7.86 15.85
CA LYS A 30 16.13 8.44 14.62
C LYS A 30 15.16 9.47 14.00
N GLY A 31 14.97 10.63 14.64
CA GLY A 31 14.11 11.71 14.12
C GLY A 31 13.14 12.31 15.14
N LEU A 32 12.16 13.09 14.67
CA LEU A 32 11.15 13.74 15.52
C LEU A 32 10.27 12.70 16.21
N HIS A 33 10.36 12.58 17.51
CA HIS A 33 9.66 11.57 18.32
C HIS A 33 8.53 12.14 19.20
N GLN A 34 8.42 13.46 19.33
CA GLN A 34 7.38 14.14 20.16
C GLN A 34 7.25 13.58 21.59
N GLY A 35 8.32 12.99 22.13
CA GLY A 35 8.37 12.43 23.49
C GLY A 35 7.81 11.00 23.63
N ILE A 36 7.53 10.31 22.53
CA ILE A 36 7.06 8.91 22.51
C ILE A 36 7.85 8.12 21.46
N MET A 37 8.26 6.91 21.83
CA MET A 37 8.79 5.91 20.93
C MET A 37 8.05 4.59 21.18
N ILE A 38 7.65 3.93 20.12
CA ILE A 38 6.96 2.64 20.18
C ILE A 38 7.79 1.66 19.37
N ASP A 39 8.15 0.53 20.00
CA ASP A 39 8.77 -0.60 19.34
C ASP A 39 7.69 -1.60 18.96
N ILE A 40 7.65 -1.98 17.68
CA ILE A 40 6.60 -2.82 17.11
C ILE A 40 7.25 -3.95 16.34
N ASP A 41 6.89 -5.18 16.68
CA ASP A 41 7.19 -6.35 15.86
C ASP A 41 6.11 -6.48 14.78
N TYR A 42 6.48 -6.11 13.53
CA TYR A 42 5.55 -6.10 12.41
C TYR A 42 5.65 -7.40 11.61
N SER A 43 4.53 -8.05 11.36
CA SER A 43 4.46 -9.28 10.57
C SER A 43 3.60 -9.09 9.33
N TYR A 44 4.12 -9.49 8.16
CA TYR A 44 3.36 -9.52 6.91
C TYR A 44 2.33 -10.63 6.92
N CYS A 45 1.17 -10.38 6.30
CA CYS A 45 0.15 -11.40 6.12
C CYS A 45 0.59 -12.40 5.04
N PRO A 46 0.58 -13.72 5.29
CA PRO A 46 0.86 -14.71 4.26
C PRO A 46 -0.24 -14.69 3.17
N LEU A 47 0.15 -14.80 1.88
CA LEU A 47 -0.78 -14.74 0.74
C LEU A 47 -1.96 -15.71 0.89
N ASN A 48 -1.70 -16.98 1.24
CA ASN A 48 -2.75 -17.98 1.42
C ASN A 48 -3.73 -17.63 2.56
N SER A 49 -3.26 -16.97 3.62
CA SER A 49 -4.13 -16.49 4.71
C SER A 49 -4.96 -15.30 4.29
N PHE A 50 -4.39 -14.42 3.48
CA PHE A 50 -5.07 -13.28 2.90
C PHE A 50 -6.19 -13.72 1.94
N LEU A 51 -5.90 -14.63 1.01
CA LEU A 51 -6.89 -15.12 0.03
C LEU A 51 -8.09 -15.84 0.69
N LYS A 52 -7.86 -16.54 1.82
CA LYS A 52 -8.95 -17.16 2.60
C LYS A 52 -9.96 -16.14 3.18
N LYS A 53 -9.60 -14.86 3.28
CA LYS A 53 -10.51 -13.77 3.69
C LYS A 53 -11.44 -13.34 2.55
N ASN A 54 -11.30 -13.94 1.35
CA ASN A 54 -12.05 -13.64 0.13
C ASN A 54 -12.00 -12.14 -0.25
N PRO A 55 -10.80 -11.57 -0.45
CA PRO A 55 -10.65 -10.17 -0.81
C PRO A 55 -11.29 -9.87 -2.18
N ASN A 56 -11.72 -8.61 -2.38
CA ASN A 56 -12.34 -8.13 -3.62
C ASN A 56 -11.48 -7.09 -4.34
N ASN A 57 -10.79 -6.22 -3.59
CA ASN A 57 -9.92 -5.21 -4.18
C ASN A 57 -8.57 -5.21 -3.51
N ILE A 58 -7.58 -5.31 -4.35
CA ILE A 58 -6.20 -5.40 -3.95
C ILE A 58 -5.38 -4.37 -4.73
N ILE A 59 -4.36 -3.82 -4.12
CA ILE A 59 -3.34 -3.08 -4.84
C ILE A 59 -2.03 -3.86 -4.81
N ILE A 60 -1.37 -4.00 -5.95
CA ILE A 60 -0.08 -4.65 -6.13
C ILE A 60 0.92 -3.56 -6.51
N LEU A 61 2.05 -3.52 -5.83
CA LEU A 61 3.10 -2.55 -6.10
C LEU A 61 4.29 -3.26 -6.76
N ASP A 62 4.75 -2.71 -7.88
CA ASP A 62 5.89 -3.25 -8.63
C ASP A 62 7.07 -2.29 -8.54
N HIS A 63 7.94 -2.51 -7.55
CA HIS A 63 9.16 -1.77 -7.30
C HIS A 63 8.97 -0.30 -6.85
N ILE A 64 8.12 -0.07 -5.86
CA ILE A 64 8.01 1.23 -5.17
C ILE A 64 9.11 1.33 -4.11
N GLU A 65 10.11 2.18 -4.34
CA GLU A 65 11.30 2.28 -3.50
C GLU A 65 11.19 3.36 -2.41
N ASP A 66 10.33 4.37 -2.60
CA ASP A 66 10.16 5.46 -1.63
C ASP A 66 9.17 5.06 -0.51
N PRO A 67 9.61 5.06 0.76
CA PRO A 67 8.75 4.76 1.91
C PRO A 67 7.59 5.76 2.10
N HIS A 68 7.73 6.99 1.61
CA HIS A 68 6.65 7.97 1.67
C HIS A 68 5.53 7.60 0.69
N ASN A 69 5.88 7.14 -0.53
CA ASN A 69 4.92 6.67 -1.49
C ASN A 69 4.20 5.41 -0.99
N LEU A 70 4.93 4.42 -0.48
CA LEU A 70 4.32 3.21 0.08
C LEU A 70 3.33 3.57 1.21
N GLY A 71 3.73 4.42 2.15
CA GLY A 71 2.84 4.83 3.24
C GLY A 71 1.62 5.62 2.77
N ALA A 72 1.76 6.51 1.78
CA ALA A 72 0.65 7.25 1.19
C ALA A 72 -0.33 6.32 0.44
N ILE A 73 0.20 5.32 -0.29
CA ILE A 73 -0.61 4.30 -0.97
C ILE A 73 -1.40 3.47 0.04
N ILE A 74 -0.76 2.98 1.11
CA ILE A 74 -1.40 2.22 2.18
C ILE A 74 -2.54 3.03 2.81
N ARG A 75 -2.27 4.29 3.15
CA ARG A 75 -3.28 5.19 3.70
C ARG A 75 -4.48 5.36 2.78
N THR A 76 -4.23 5.54 1.50
CA THR A 76 -5.29 5.72 0.50
C THR A 76 -6.05 4.41 0.26
N ALA A 77 -5.37 3.26 0.22
CA ALA A 77 -5.97 1.94 0.09
C ALA A 77 -6.94 1.65 1.25
N THR A 78 -6.51 1.95 2.48
CA THR A 78 -7.38 1.83 3.67
C THR A 78 -8.59 2.76 3.56
N ALA A 79 -8.39 4.03 3.18
CA ALA A 79 -9.48 4.99 3.02
C ALA A 79 -10.46 4.63 1.89
N ALA A 80 -9.98 3.97 0.84
CA ALA A 80 -10.77 3.47 -0.29
C ALA A 80 -11.38 2.08 -0.05
N SER A 81 -11.23 1.52 1.15
CA SER A 81 -11.71 0.19 1.54
C SER A 81 -11.17 -0.92 0.63
N PHE A 82 -9.90 -0.85 0.28
CA PHE A 82 -9.17 -1.96 -0.31
C PHE A 82 -8.84 -3.00 0.76
N ASP A 83 -8.85 -4.28 0.39
CA ASP A 83 -8.67 -5.38 1.33
C ASP A 83 -7.21 -5.65 1.67
N GLY A 84 -6.27 -5.27 0.78
CA GLY A 84 -4.86 -5.47 1.03
C GLY A 84 -3.93 -4.81 0.01
N VAL A 85 -2.65 -4.74 0.40
CA VAL A 85 -1.54 -4.27 -0.41
C VAL A 85 -0.55 -5.41 -0.57
N ILE A 86 -0.21 -5.77 -1.81
CA ILE A 86 0.79 -6.79 -2.14
C ILE A 86 2.07 -6.10 -2.58
N ILE A 87 3.19 -6.46 -1.95
CA ILE A 87 4.52 -5.93 -2.27
C ILE A 87 5.50 -7.08 -2.55
N PRO A 88 6.48 -6.90 -3.45
CA PRO A 88 7.55 -7.86 -3.60
C PRO A 88 8.51 -7.82 -2.41
N LYS A 89 9.20 -8.93 -2.16
CA LYS A 89 10.22 -9.02 -1.11
C LYS A 89 11.48 -8.24 -1.46
N ASP A 90 11.85 -8.27 -2.74
CA ASP A 90 13.09 -7.68 -3.23
C ASP A 90 12.81 -6.44 -4.08
N ARG A 91 13.72 -5.46 -4.03
CA ARG A 91 13.67 -4.21 -4.80
C ARG A 91 12.42 -3.36 -4.54
N GLU A 92 11.92 -3.45 -3.33
CA GLU A 92 10.77 -2.70 -2.83
C GLU A 92 11.10 -2.19 -1.43
N VAL A 93 10.52 -1.07 -1.05
CA VAL A 93 10.61 -0.63 0.34
C VAL A 93 9.71 -1.52 1.21
N GLY A 94 10.29 -2.13 2.24
CA GLY A 94 9.52 -2.84 3.25
C GLY A 94 8.86 -1.90 4.26
N VAL A 95 8.14 -2.48 5.22
CA VAL A 95 7.53 -1.73 6.31
C VAL A 95 8.62 -1.19 7.25
N THR A 96 8.79 0.12 7.23
CA THR A 96 9.74 0.87 8.05
C THR A 96 8.99 1.86 8.95
N SER A 97 9.69 2.46 9.92
CA SER A 97 9.12 3.54 10.75
C SER A 97 8.63 4.74 9.91
N THR A 98 9.25 5.00 8.75
CA THR A 98 8.81 6.05 7.81
C THR A 98 7.48 5.66 7.16
N VAL A 99 7.30 4.40 6.74
CA VAL A 99 6.03 3.89 6.19
C VAL A 99 4.91 3.99 7.23
N VAL A 100 5.18 3.58 8.48
CA VAL A 100 4.20 3.70 9.57
C VAL A 100 3.78 5.16 9.80
N LYS A 101 4.74 6.10 9.76
CA LYS A 101 4.46 7.54 9.91
C LYS A 101 3.68 8.10 8.72
N SER A 102 4.09 7.81 7.50
CA SER A 102 3.45 8.34 6.29
C SER A 102 2.07 7.73 6.04
N SER A 103 1.84 6.49 6.45
CA SER A 103 0.50 5.89 6.48
C SER A 103 -0.39 6.41 7.61
N VAL A 104 0.15 7.23 8.53
CA VAL A 104 -0.59 7.74 9.72
C VAL A 104 -1.18 6.60 10.55
N GLY A 105 -0.48 5.46 10.59
CA GLY A 105 -0.89 4.27 11.35
C GLY A 105 -1.90 3.35 10.66
N THR A 106 -2.48 3.74 9.51
CA THR A 106 -3.46 2.90 8.81
C THR A 106 -2.89 1.57 8.28
N ILE A 107 -1.57 1.41 8.30
CA ILE A 107 -0.91 0.14 8.00
C ILE A 107 -1.34 -1.02 8.93
N PHE A 108 -1.89 -0.71 10.09
CA PHE A 108 -2.41 -1.71 11.04
C PHE A 108 -3.88 -2.09 10.77
N ASP A 109 -4.54 -1.38 9.86
CA ASP A 109 -5.96 -1.56 9.53
C ASP A 109 -6.15 -2.29 8.19
N ILE A 110 -5.05 -2.63 7.48
CA ILE A 110 -5.07 -3.29 6.17
C ILE A 110 -4.01 -4.39 6.11
N ASP A 111 -4.29 -5.47 5.40
CA ASP A 111 -3.29 -6.54 5.23
C ASP A 111 -2.18 -6.12 4.24
N ILE A 112 -0.93 -6.20 4.69
CA ILE A 112 0.24 -6.08 3.80
C ILE A 112 0.78 -7.49 3.55
N VAL A 113 0.75 -7.90 2.30
CA VAL A 113 1.20 -9.22 1.85
C VAL A 113 2.53 -9.08 1.14
N GLN A 114 3.55 -9.80 1.61
CA GLN A 114 4.85 -9.81 0.97
C GLN A 114 5.05 -11.09 0.15
N VAL A 115 5.39 -10.93 -1.14
CA VAL A 115 5.52 -12.04 -2.09
C VAL A 115 6.90 -12.08 -2.74
N THR A 116 7.35 -13.26 -3.17
CA THR A 116 8.66 -13.41 -3.82
C THR A 116 8.62 -13.04 -5.30
N ASN A 117 7.46 -13.23 -5.96
CA ASN A 117 7.32 -13.03 -7.39
C ASN A 117 5.92 -12.52 -7.74
N ILE A 118 5.85 -11.26 -8.20
CA ILE A 118 4.57 -10.60 -8.54
C ILE A 118 3.87 -11.33 -9.68
N LYS A 119 4.57 -11.75 -10.74
CA LYS A 119 3.95 -12.44 -11.86
C LYS A 119 3.26 -13.72 -11.42
N ASN A 120 3.93 -14.55 -10.63
CA ASN A 120 3.33 -15.79 -10.12
C ASN A 120 2.12 -15.50 -9.21
N THR A 121 2.20 -14.44 -8.41
CA THR A 121 1.08 -13.99 -7.57
C THR A 121 -0.10 -13.53 -8.43
N ILE A 122 0.13 -12.80 -9.52
CA ILE A 122 -0.91 -12.42 -10.48
C ILE A 122 -1.61 -13.66 -11.05
N GLU A 123 -0.85 -14.69 -11.45
CA GLU A 123 -1.43 -15.94 -11.97
C GLU A 123 -2.28 -16.68 -10.92
N GLU A 124 -1.91 -16.57 -9.66
CA GLU A 124 -2.69 -17.12 -8.54
C GLU A 124 -3.97 -16.31 -8.32
N LEU A 125 -3.88 -14.98 -8.32
CA LEU A 125 -5.04 -14.09 -8.18
C LEU A 125 -6.05 -14.27 -9.34
N LYS A 126 -5.59 -14.50 -10.56
CA LYS A 126 -6.48 -14.81 -11.70
C LYS A 126 -7.30 -16.07 -11.46
N LYS A 127 -6.71 -17.12 -10.86
CA LYS A 127 -7.43 -18.34 -10.49
C LYS A 127 -8.49 -18.09 -9.41
N GLU A 128 -8.29 -17.08 -8.57
CA GLU A 128 -9.24 -16.61 -7.56
C GLU A 128 -10.31 -15.64 -8.12
N GLY A 129 -10.30 -15.40 -9.44
CA GLY A 129 -11.29 -14.60 -10.16
C GLY A 129 -11.01 -13.11 -10.18
N PHE A 130 -9.77 -12.68 -9.96
CA PHE A 130 -9.38 -11.27 -10.09
C PHE A 130 -9.12 -10.86 -11.54
N TRP A 131 -9.63 -9.70 -11.91
CA TRP A 131 -9.17 -8.94 -13.07
C TRP A 131 -7.95 -8.11 -12.67
N ILE A 132 -6.89 -8.21 -13.46
CA ILE A 132 -5.63 -7.54 -13.19
C ILE A 132 -5.53 -6.30 -14.07
N VAL A 133 -5.54 -5.12 -13.45
CA VAL A 133 -5.47 -3.83 -14.15
C VAL A 133 -4.15 -3.15 -13.81
N GLY A 134 -3.24 -3.10 -14.77
CA GLY A 134 -1.94 -2.45 -14.61
C GLY A 134 -1.96 -1.00 -15.09
N THR A 135 -1.18 -0.13 -14.45
CA THR A 135 -1.02 1.27 -14.88
C THR A 135 0.04 1.38 -15.96
N SER A 136 -0.27 2.02 -17.09
CA SER A 136 0.65 2.24 -18.20
C SER A 136 0.27 3.50 -18.97
N MET A 137 1.25 4.28 -19.42
CA MET A 137 0.99 5.45 -20.27
C MET A 137 0.36 5.10 -21.61
N ASN A 138 0.65 3.88 -22.12
CA ASN A 138 0.11 3.37 -23.39
C ASN A 138 -1.17 2.54 -23.20
N GLY A 139 -1.80 2.60 -22.03
CA GLY A 139 -3.05 1.89 -21.74
C GLY A 139 -4.28 2.59 -22.28
N ASN A 140 -5.42 1.95 -22.09
CA ASN A 140 -6.72 2.57 -22.34
C ASN A 140 -7.01 3.63 -21.28
N ASP A 141 -7.83 4.63 -21.61
CA ASP A 141 -8.32 5.59 -20.62
C ASP A 141 -8.93 4.83 -19.42
N TYR A 142 -8.40 5.07 -18.23
CA TYR A 142 -8.77 4.35 -17.00
C TYR A 142 -10.28 4.41 -16.71
N ARG A 143 -10.97 5.47 -17.19
CA ARG A 143 -12.42 5.66 -17.01
C ARG A 143 -13.28 4.74 -17.89
N LYS A 144 -12.66 4.09 -18.90
CA LYS A 144 -13.33 3.20 -19.85
C LYS A 144 -13.16 1.72 -19.52
N ILE A 145 -12.42 1.40 -18.47
CA ILE A 145 -12.24 0.03 -18.01
C ILE A 145 -13.39 -0.34 -17.07
N ASP A 146 -13.89 -1.55 -17.21
CA ASP A 146 -14.85 -2.12 -16.28
C ASP A 146 -14.13 -2.66 -15.05
N TYR A 147 -14.44 -2.09 -13.88
CA TYR A 147 -13.91 -2.49 -12.59
C TYR A 147 -14.91 -3.31 -11.77
N SER A 148 -15.90 -3.91 -12.40
CA SER A 148 -16.84 -4.80 -11.72
C SER A 148 -16.16 -6.11 -11.27
N GLY A 149 -16.62 -6.70 -10.17
CA GLY A 149 -16.07 -7.93 -9.62
C GLY A 149 -14.81 -7.73 -8.80
N LYS A 150 -13.96 -8.76 -8.74
CA LYS A 150 -12.69 -8.71 -8.01
C LYS A 150 -11.62 -8.04 -8.86
N VAL A 151 -10.97 -7.01 -8.32
CA VAL A 151 -9.96 -6.20 -9.04
C VAL A 151 -8.65 -6.16 -8.28
N ALA A 152 -7.55 -6.44 -8.98
CA ALA A 152 -6.20 -6.17 -8.49
C ALA A 152 -5.57 -5.07 -9.37
N LEU A 153 -5.36 -3.88 -8.78
CA LEU A 153 -4.64 -2.79 -9.42
C LEU A 153 -3.15 -2.99 -9.29
N VAL A 154 -2.40 -2.83 -10.38
CA VAL A 154 -0.93 -2.89 -10.36
C VAL A 154 -0.37 -1.50 -10.64
N ILE A 155 0.43 -0.99 -9.70
CA ILE A 155 1.10 0.29 -9.79
C ILE A 155 2.61 0.04 -9.93
N GLY A 156 3.20 0.56 -10.98
CA GLY A 156 4.64 0.48 -11.21
C GLY A 156 5.42 1.65 -10.62
N ASN A 157 6.74 1.55 -10.70
CA ASN A 157 7.68 2.60 -10.32
C ASN A 157 7.49 3.87 -11.16
N GLU A 158 7.71 5.07 -10.57
CA GLU A 158 7.51 6.36 -11.23
C GLU A 158 8.33 6.55 -12.50
N GLY A 159 9.58 6.09 -12.49
CA GLY A 159 10.50 6.27 -13.61
C GLY A 159 10.49 5.13 -14.62
N LYS A 160 10.35 3.90 -14.16
CA LYS A 160 10.48 2.68 -14.98
C LYS A 160 9.14 2.06 -15.35
N GLY A 161 8.06 2.47 -14.68
CA GLY A 161 6.76 1.81 -14.78
C GLY A 161 6.77 0.39 -14.21
N MET A 162 5.86 -0.43 -14.66
CA MET A 162 5.83 -1.86 -14.33
C MET A 162 6.90 -2.63 -15.11
N SER A 163 7.44 -3.69 -14.53
CA SER A 163 8.31 -4.61 -15.25
C SER A 163 7.57 -5.28 -16.41
N LYS A 164 8.29 -5.62 -17.49
CA LYS A 164 7.68 -6.24 -18.67
C LYS A 164 6.87 -7.50 -18.33
N LEU A 165 7.42 -8.37 -17.49
CA LEU A 165 6.74 -9.61 -17.08
C LEU A 165 5.43 -9.36 -16.32
N VAL A 166 5.36 -8.29 -15.53
CA VAL A 166 4.15 -7.89 -14.82
C VAL A 166 3.15 -7.25 -15.78
N THR A 167 3.62 -6.38 -16.69
CA THR A 167 2.80 -5.77 -17.74
C THR A 167 2.13 -6.84 -18.63
N ASP A 168 2.91 -7.82 -19.09
CA ASP A 168 2.41 -8.91 -19.94
C ASP A 168 1.42 -9.84 -19.20
N ALA A 169 1.44 -9.84 -17.87
CA ALA A 169 0.52 -10.61 -17.04
C ALA A 169 -0.77 -9.87 -16.70
N CYS A 170 -0.90 -8.57 -16.98
CA CYS A 170 -2.13 -7.81 -16.76
C CYS A 170 -3.20 -8.19 -17.81
N ASP A 171 -4.49 -8.15 -17.40
CA ASP A 171 -5.61 -8.33 -18.32
C ASP A 171 -5.95 -7.03 -19.05
N PHE A 172 -5.77 -5.90 -18.35
CA PHE A 172 -5.99 -4.56 -18.87
C PHE A 172 -4.84 -3.65 -18.51
N LEU A 173 -4.53 -2.71 -19.39
CA LEU A 173 -3.62 -1.61 -19.12
C LEU A 173 -4.43 -0.31 -19.10
N ALA A 174 -4.36 0.40 -17.99
CA ALA A 174 -5.05 1.66 -17.73
C ALA A 174 -4.08 2.84 -17.83
N SER A 175 -4.48 3.87 -18.55
CA SER A 175 -3.77 5.14 -18.64
C SER A 175 -4.57 6.25 -17.97
N ILE A 176 -3.92 7.03 -17.12
CA ILE A 176 -4.45 8.30 -16.61
C ILE A 176 -4.02 9.38 -17.62
N PRO A 177 -4.96 10.08 -18.26
CA PRO A 177 -4.61 11.17 -19.17
C PRO A 177 -3.84 12.27 -18.44
N ILE A 178 -2.66 12.62 -18.93
CA ILE A 178 -1.80 13.68 -18.42
C ILE A 178 -1.44 14.64 -19.54
N ASP A 179 -1.15 15.90 -19.21
CA ASP A 179 -0.67 16.88 -20.17
C ASP A 179 0.71 16.51 -20.70
N SER A 180 0.97 16.81 -21.97
CA SER A 180 2.23 16.50 -22.67
C SER A 180 3.50 17.12 -22.06
N ASN A 181 3.34 18.11 -21.19
CA ASN A 181 4.45 18.76 -20.48
C ASN A 181 4.90 17.98 -19.23
N VAL A 182 4.22 16.90 -18.88
CA VAL A 182 4.51 16.09 -17.71
C VAL A 182 4.75 14.65 -18.14
N GLU A 183 5.90 14.08 -17.76
CA GLU A 183 6.28 12.73 -18.16
C GLU A 183 5.50 11.64 -17.39
N SER A 184 5.22 11.86 -16.11
CA SER A 184 4.51 10.89 -15.25
C SER A 184 3.91 11.55 -14.02
N LEU A 185 2.93 10.89 -13.40
CA LEU A 185 2.46 11.23 -12.07
C LEU A 185 3.29 10.49 -11.01
N ASN A 186 3.37 11.08 -9.82
CA ASN A 186 3.87 10.36 -8.65
C ASN A 186 3.04 9.07 -8.42
N ALA A 187 3.70 7.96 -8.04
CA ALA A 187 3.04 6.66 -7.92
C ALA A 187 1.89 6.66 -6.92
N SER A 188 2.02 7.37 -5.78
CA SER A 188 0.95 7.44 -4.80
C SER A 188 -0.25 8.25 -5.28
N VAL A 189 -0.02 9.25 -6.12
CA VAL A 189 -1.09 10.03 -6.78
C VAL A 189 -1.81 9.18 -7.80
N ALA A 190 -1.08 8.50 -8.69
CA ALA A 190 -1.65 7.58 -9.67
C ALA A 190 -2.47 6.46 -9.00
N ALA A 191 -1.91 5.85 -7.96
CA ALA A 191 -2.60 4.84 -7.16
C ALA A 191 -3.91 5.37 -6.56
N GLY A 192 -3.89 6.59 -6.01
CA GLY A 192 -5.09 7.24 -5.47
C GLY A 192 -6.19 7.42 -6.50
N ILE A 193 -5.85 7.95 -7.69
CA ILE A 193 -6.81 8.15 -8.80
C ILE A 193 -7.42 6.80 -9.19
N MET A 194 -6.61 5.77 -9.40
CA MET A 194 -7.06 4.44 -9.81
C MET A 194 -7.94 3.76 -8.75
N MET A 195 -7.54 3.83 -7.47
CA MET A 195 -8.33 3.25 -6.38
C MET A 195 -9.72 3.90 -6.28
N TYR A 196 -9.81 5.21 -6.39
CA TYR A 196 -11.09 5.91 -6.33
C TYR A 196 -11.94 5.70 -7.57
N GLU A 197 -11.36 5.39 -8.72
CA GLU A 197 -12.12 4.95 -9.89
C GLU A 197 -12.78 3.58 -9.66
N VAL A 198 -12.06 2.62 -9.04
CA VAL A 198 -12.66 1.34 -8.62
C VAL A 198 -13.82 1.58 -7.65
N VAL A 199 -13.64 2.47 -6.65
CA VAL A 199 -14.70 2.82 -5.68
C VAL A 199 -15.91 3.45 -6.38
N ARG A 200 -15.69 4.34 -7.36
CA ARG A 200 -16.75 4.98 -8.12
C ARG A 200 -17.60 3.97 -8.87
N ASN A 201 -16.96 2.99 -9.51
CA ASN A 201 -17.68 1.94 -10.26
C ASN A 201 -18.56 1.07 -9.36
N ARG A 202 -18.15 0.81 -8.11
CA ARG A 202 -18.95 0.03 -7.14
C ARG A 202 -20.22 0.72 -6.65
N LYS A 203 -20.17 2.06 -6.52
CA LYS A 203 -21.32 2.85 -6.04
C LYS A 203 -22.41 3.05 -7.11
N GLN A 204 -22.18 2.58 -8.33
CA GLN A 204 -23.13 2.69 -9.45
C GLN A 204 -23.93 1.39 -9.66
N VAL A 205 -23.71 0.37 -8.83
CA VAL A 205 -24.47 -0.90 -8.83
C VAL A 205 -25.54 -0.88 -7.76
#